data_7a25b707874913565ffd7380e2d939d1
#
_entry.id   7a25b707874913565ffd7380e2d939d1
#
_cell.length_a   1.000
_cell.length_b   1.000
_cell.length_c   1.000
_cell.angle_alpha   90.00
_cell.angle_beta   90.00
_cell.angle_gamma   90.00
#
_symmetry.space_group_name_H-M   'P 1'
#
loop_
_entity.id
_entity.type
_entity.pdbx_description
1 polymer ?
#
loop_
_entity_poly.entity_id
_entity_poly.type
_entity_poly.pdbx_seq_one_letter_code
_entity_poly.pdbx_strand_id
1 'polypeptide(L)'
;VKEDVKDATIVFDGVNVDTSTQTEARPDTGSTGDKTIIKVGEGADVDLTVKNSNLTTGGNGIDIGVNLKDDDDNKETNVDLTLDNTKVNLTQNGKAGINVQDNSDVNLTLKGENAIDGSKAIENEDLKKNVNVEGIRVGGGGAGDGSGASEGAKTHLTISGGVEKTETAEADTEETESPAGGSLTISKTTGGLVMADGSDVEITDGADVTIEDTKTSSSTQAGRAVTQHGDLTLSGGSSLTIDGGKDNKVPHTGIGIASWDDITVEDGSTLDISGAATGIYGHQGSDANLTVEDSTLNISDVKKAIEYEGAGVDKEGKALKSAGDITFEKAKVNIDAGNIGIMTGNNGTSSIKLDDTEAKITVGAGGTAIYGPEKGGKGDLNIAHS
;
A
#
# COMPACT_ATOMS: atom_id res chain seq x y z
N VAL A 1 -19.42 15.04 4.81
CA VAL A 1 -20.72 14.30 4.72
C VAL A 1 -21.06 13.84 6.12
N LYS A 2 -22.31 13.99 6.52
CA LYS A 2 -22.78 13.54 7.84
C LYS A 2 -22.92 12.02 7.86
N GLU A 3 -22.98 11.45 9.06
CA GLU A 3 -23.30 10.05 9.27
C GLU A 3 -24.68 9.69 8.69
N ASP A 4 -24.85 8.43 8.33
CA ASP A 4 -26.11 7.85 7.84
C ASP A 4 -26.71 8.52 6.58
N VAL A 5 -25.92 9.31 5.86
CA VAL A 5 -26.35 9.85 4.56
C VAL A 5 -26.33 8.72 3.53
N LYS A 6 -27.41 8.53 2.79
CA LYS A 6 -27.55 7.49 1.78
C LYS A 6 -27.80 8.10 0.40
N ASP A 7 -27.29 7.41 -0.62
CA ASP A 7 -27.50 7.70 -2.05
C ASP A 7 -27.17 9.17 -2.42
N ALA A 8 -26.11 9.74 -1.84
CA ALA A 8 -25.71 11.11 -2.12
C ALA A 8 -24.54 11.17 -3.10
N THR A 9 -24.69 11.95 -4.16
CA THR A 9 -23.60 12.27 -5.08
C THR A 9 -23.03 13.64 -4.77
N ILE A 10 -21.71 13.70 -4.55
CA ILE A 10 -21.00 14.94 -4.18
C ILE A 10 -19.83 15.13 -5.13
N VAL A 11 -19.74 16.32 -5.74
CA VAL A 11 -18.67 16.65 -6.69
C VAL A 11 -17.94 17.90 -6.22
N PHE A 12 -16.63 17.77 -6.05
CA PHE A 12 -15.69 18.87 -5.90
C PHE A 12 -14.91 19.03 -7.23
N ASP A 13 -15.13 20.14 -7.92
CA ASP A 13 -14.50 20.40 -9.22
C ASP A 13 -13.72 21.72 -9.19
N GLY A 14 -12.44 21.66 -9.53
CA GLY A 14 -11.57 22.84 -9.56
C GLY A 14 -11.33 23.49 -8.19
N VAL A 15 -11.42 22.69 -7.11
CA VAL A 15 -11.33 23.21 -5.75
C VAL A 15 -9.86 23.37 -5.34
N ASN A 16 -9.52 24.56 -4.81
CA ASN A 16 -8.21 24.80 -4.21
C ASN A 16 -8.40 25.17 -2.74
N VAL A 17 -8.13 24.23 -1.84
CA VAL A 17 -8.32 24.39 -0.38
C VAL A 17 -6.99 24.27 0.33
N ASP A 18 -6.72 25.18 1.26
CA ASP A 18 -5.59 25.13 2.17
C ASP A 18 -6.04 25.27 3.62
N THR A 19 -5.96 24.18 4.39
CA THR A 19 -6.26 24.14 5.83
C THR A 19 -5.02 24.08 6.70
N SER A 20 -3.82 24.16 6.10
CA SER A 20 -2.53 23.98 6.79
C SER A 20 -2.32 24.98 7.95
N THR A 21 -2.80 26.20 7.78
CA THR A 21 -2.64 27.31 8.73
C THR A 21 -3.85 27.54 9.66
N GLN A 22 -4.90 26.74 9.54
CA GLN A 22 -6.08 26.91 10.40
C GLN A 22 -5.70 26.66 11.87
N THR A 23 -5.99 27.63 12.73
CA THR A 23 -5.73 27.58 14.18
C THR A 23 -7.01 27.54 15.00
N GLU A 24 -8.18 27.78 14.39
CA GLU A 24 -9.44 27.87 15.10
C GLU A 24 -10.15 26.52 15.21
N ALA A 25 -10.72 26.27 16.39
CA ALA A 25 -11.60 25.14 16.62
C ALA A 25 -12.86 25.26 15.73
N ARG A 26 -13.25 24.17 15.08
CA ARG A 26 -14.57 24.13 14.45
C ARG A 26 -15.65 24.23 15.54
N PRO A 27 -16.65 25.13 15.38
CA PRO A 27 -17.65 25.38 16.43
C PRO A 27 -18.51 24.17 16.79
N ASP A 28 -18.57 23.18 15.94
CA ASP A 28 -19.49 22.04 15.98
C ASP A 28 -18.87 20.74 16.56
N THR A 29 -17.54 20.62 16.66
CA THR A 29 -16.91 19.40 17.17
C THR A 29 -16.15 19.57 18.48
N GLY A 30 -15.97 20.78 18.99
CA GLY A 30 -15.19 21.04 20.21
C GLY A 30 -13.68 20.65 20.09
N SER A 31 -13.26 20.08 19.00
CA SER A 31 -11.90 19.64 18.76
C SER A 31 -11.06 20.77 18.19
N THR A 32 -10.09 21.22 18.95
CA THR A 32 -9.08 22.16 18.47
C THR A 32 -8.16 21.43 17.49
N GLY A 33 -8.19 21.82 16.22
CA GLY A 33 -7.12 21.49 15.29
C GLY A 33 -7.40 20.41 14.26
N ASP A 34 -8.64 19.97 14.06
CA ASP A 34 -8.95 19.10 12.93
C ASP A 34 -8.96 19.89 11.62
N LYS A 35 -7.90 19.65 10.84
CA LYS A 35 -7.64 20.32 9.57
C LYS A 35 -7.98 19.46 8.36
N THR A 36 -8.70 18.36 8.55
CA THR A 36 -9.15 17.45 7.49
C THR A 36 -10.07 18.19 6.52
N ILE A 37 -9.83 18.02 5.22
CA ILE A 37 -10.56 18.74 4.18
C ILE A 37 -11.91 18.10 3.92
N ILE A 38 -11.92 16.80 3.62
CA ILE A 38 -13.15 16.05 3.31
C ILE A 38 -13.34 14.98 4.38
N LYS A 39 -14.52 14.96 5.00
CA LYS A 39 -14.91 13.90 5.93
C LYS A 39 -16.20 13.24 5.46
N VAL A 40 -16.20 11.92 5.45
CA VAL A 40 -17.37 11.09 5.27
C VAL A 40 -17.66 10.39 6.60
N GLY A 41 -18.82 10.66 7.16
CA GLY A 41 -19.24 10.09 8.44
C GLY A 41 -19.56 8.60 8.29
N GLU A 42 -19.40 7.90 9.38
CA GLU A 42 -19.76 6.49 9.55
C GLU A 42 -21.21 6.22 9.13
N GLY A 43 -21.48 5.03 8.56
CA GLY A 43 -22.81 4.67 8.07
C GLY A 43 -23.26 5.38 6.79
N ALA A 44 -22.42 6.21 6.18
CA ALA A 44 -22.75 6.87 4.93
C ALA A 44 -22.62 5.91 3.74
N ASP A 45 -23.36 6.21 2.66
CA ASP A 45 -23.34 5.52 1.37
C ASP A 45 -23.38 6.61 0.29
N VAL A 46 -22.22 6.90 -0.33
CA VAL A 46 -22.08 8.11 -1.13
C VAL A 46 -21.12 7.93 -2.33
N ASP A 47 -21.48 8.60 -3.43
CA ASP A 47 -20.59 8.82 -4.58
C ASP A 47 -19.86 10.15 -4.37
N LEU A 48 -18.55 10.10 -4.20
CA LEU A 48 -17.71 11.26 -3.99
C LEU A 48 -16.73 11.44 -5.15
N THR A 49 -16.84 12.52 -5.89
CA THR A 49 -15.89 12.87 -6.94
C THR A 49 -15.07 14.09 -6.54
N VAL A 50 -13.74 13.99 -6.61
CA VAL A 50 -12.82 15.10 -6.46
C VAL A 50 -12.01 15.22 -7.73
N LYS A 51 -12.22 16.30 -8.50
CA LYS A 51 -11.56 16.46 -9.80
C LYS A 51 -10.93 17.83 -9.97
N ASN A 52 -9.85 17.89 -10.75
CA ASN A 52 -9.12 19.13 -11.08
C ASN A 52 -8.76 19.93 -9.82
N SER A 53 -8.50 19.26 -8.69
CA SER A 53 -8.46 19.88 -7.37
C SER A 53 -7.08 19.80 -6.72
N ASN A 54 -6.78 20.81 -5.89
CA ASN A 54 -5.54 20.85 -5.10
C ASN A 54 -5.90 21.06 -3.63
N LEU A 55 -5.67 20.03 -2.82
CA LEU A 55 -6.00 19.97 -1.42
C LEU A 55 -4.72 20.05 -0.59
N THR A 56 -4.51 21.13 0.17
CA THR A 56 -3.39 21.29 1.09
C THR A 56 -3.89 21.24 2.52
N THR A 57 -3.38 20.30 3.33
CA THR A 57 -3.96 20.02 4.64
C THR A 57 -2.92 19.86 5.74
N GLY A 58 -3.26 20.32 6.95
CA GLY A 58 -2.61 19.91 8.19
C GLY A 58 -3.36 18.79 8.92
N GLY A 59 -4.44 18.27 8.34
CA GLY A 59 -5.19 17.07 8.77
C GLY A 59 -5.06 15.95 7.76
N ASN A 60 -6.03 15.02 7.72
CA ASN A 60 -6.18 14.11 6.61
C ASN A 60 -6.70 14.87 5.37
N GLY A 61 -6.35 14.39 4.18
CA GLY A 61 -6.93 14.93 2.94
C GLY A 61 -8.39 14.54 2.83
N ILE A 62 -8.65 13.24 2.74
CA ILE A 62 -9.98 12.62 2.72
C ILE A 62 -10.03 11.58 3.84
N ASP A 63 -11.02 11.66 4.69
CA ASP A 63 -11.21 10.81 5.87
C ASP A 63 -12.59 10.14 5.79
N ILE A 64 -12.64 8.82 5.67
CA ILE A 64 -13.83 8.03 5.39
C ILE A 64 -14.14 7.13 6.58
N GLY A 65 -15.41 7.00 6.95
CA GLY A 65 -15.87 6.19 8.08
C GLY A 65 -15.67 6.88 9.43
N VAL A 66 -15.70 8.22 9.46
CA VAL A 66 -15.43 8.98 10.69
C VAL A 66 -16.62 8.93 11.62
N ASN A 67 -16.42 8.43 12.84
CA ASN A 67 -17.42 8.58 13.91
C ASN A 67 -17.50 10.05 14.35
N LEU A 68 -18.56 10.72 13.95
CA LEU A 68 -18.78 12.15 14.23
C LEU A 68 -19.56 12.40 15.51
N LYS A 69 -20.19 11.37 16.10
CA LYS A 69 -21.06 11.48 17.27
C LYS A 69 -20.45 10.93 18.55
N ASP A 70 -19.30 10.24 18.47
CA ASP A 70 -18.71 9.51 19.60
C ASP A 70 -19.69 8.48 20.22
N ASP A 71 -20.53 7.86 19.39
CA ASP A 71 -21.36 6.73 19.81
C ASP A 71 -20.66 5.41 19.46
N ASP A 72 -21.09 4.31 20.11
CA ASP A 72 -20.45 2.98 19.94
C ASP A 72 -21.04 2.20 18.74
N ASP A 73 -21.80 2.85 17.86
CA ASP A 73 -22.44 2.23 16.72
C ASP A 73 -21.45 2.14 15.54
N ASN A 74 -20.65 1.10 15.49
CA ASN A 74 -19.69 0.83 14.42
C ASN A 74 -20.44 0.44 13.12
N LYS A 75 -20.82 1.42 12.31
CA LYS A 75 -21.64 1.25 11.10
C LYS A 75 -20.81 1.11 9.87
N GLU A 76 -21.24 0.23 8.97
CA GLU A 76 -20.61 0.07 7.66
C GLU A 76 -20.77 1.33 6.81
N THR A 77 -19.65 1.80 6.25
CA THR A 77 -19.58 2.98 5.39
C THR A 77 -19.18 2.56 3.98
N ASN A 78 -19.99 2.94 2.99
CA ASN A 78 -19.74 2.60 1.59
C ASN A 78 -19.46 3.90 0.80
N VAL A 79 -18.32 3.96 0.10
CA VAL A 79 -17.94 5.15 -0.67
C VAL A 79 -17.39 4.77 -2.03
N ASP A 80 -18.06 5.23 -3.07
CA ASP A 80 -17.50 5.27 -4.42
C ASP A 80 -16.73 6.60 -4.59
N LEU A 81 -15.40 6.56 -4.40
CA LEU A 81 -14.54 7.72 -4.50
C LEU A 81 -13.88 7.80 -5.88
N THR A 82 -14.11 8.88 -6.61
CA THR A 82 -13.34 9.16 -7.84
C THR A 82 -12.34 10.28 -7.60
N LEU A 83 -11.08 10.03 -7.90
CA LEU A 83 -10.04 11.05 -8.04
C LEU A 83 -9.72 11.26 -9.53
N ASP A 84 -9.78 12.52 -9.98
CA ASP A 84 -9.51 12.89 -11.37
C ASP A 84 -8.62 14.13 -11.40
N ASN A 85 -7.36 13.98 -11.79
CA ASN A 85 -6.38 15.08 -11.83
C ASN A 85 -6.33 15.84 -10.49
N THR A 86 -6.28 15.09 -9.38
CA THR A 86 -6.36 15.66 -8.02
C THR A 86 -5.03 15.50 -7.28
N LYS A 87 -4.63 16.57 -6.58
CA LYS A 87 -3.44 16.59 -5.73
C LYS A 87 -3.79 16.81 -4.27
N VAL A 88 -3.24 15.97 -3.37
CA VAL A 88 -3.32 16.11 -1.90
C VAL A 88 -1.92 16.39 -1.35
N ASN A 89 -1.74 17.53 -0.68
CA ASN A 89 -0.47 17.92 -0.06
C ASN A 89 -0.59 17.86 1.46
N LEU A 90 0.22 17.03 2.10
CA LEU A 90 0.26 16.88 3.56
C LEU A 90 1.31 17.82 4.14
N THR A 91 0.97 18.53 5.22
CA THR A 91 1.84 19.52 5.84
C THR A 91 2.16 19.25 7.30
N GLN A 92 1.56 18.22 7.90
CA GLN A 92 1.74 17.87 9.31
C GLN A 92 1.91 16.38 9.54
N ASN A 93 2.49 16.04 10.67
CA ASN A 93 2.70 14.69 11.16
C ASN A 93 1.41 14.00 11.61
N GLY A 94 1.38 12.66 11.56
CA GLY A 94 0.29 11.82 12.03
C GLY A 94 -0.94 11.84 11.12
N LYS A 95 -0.78 12.16 9.84
CA LYS A 95 -1.87 12.35 8.88
C LYS A 95 -1.67 11.54 7.61
N ALA A 96 -2.80 11.21 6.97
CA ALA A 96 -2.84 10.48 5.71
C ALA A 96 -3.46 11.34 4.59
N GLY A 97 -3.06 11.05 3.35
CA GLY A 97 -3.71 11.64 2.18
C GLY A 97 -5.15 11.16 2.06
N ILE A 98 -5.34 9.85 2.11
CA ILE A 98 -6.64 9.19 2.24
C ILE A 98 -6.59 8.30 3.47
N ASN A 99 -7.56 8.44 4.36
CA ASN A 99 -7.71 7.61 5.54
C ASN A 99 -9.06 6.90 5.48
N VAL A 100 -9.04 5.60 5.34
CA VAL A 100 -10.21 4.72 5.36
C VAL A 100 -10.27 4.07 6.73
N GLN A 101 -11.28 4.41 7.53
CA GLN A 101 -11.40 3.89 8.88
C GLN A 101 -12.10 2.52 8.91
N ASP A 102 -12.09 1.88 10.06
CA ASP A 102 -12.68 0.55 10.27
C ASP A 102 -14.12 0.47 9.73
N ASN A 103 -14.52 -0.73 9.29
CA ASN A 103 -15.84 -1.00 8.71
C ASN A 103 -16.21 -0.13 7.50
N SER A 104 -15.25 0.22 6.70
CA SER A 104 -15.50 0.95 5.46
C SER A 104 -15.18 0.09 4.24
N ASP A 105 -16.04 0.15 3.25
CA ASP A 105 -15.86 -0.39 1.90
C ASP A 105 -15.73 0.77 0.93
N VAL A 106 -14.56 0.91 0.31
CA VAL A 106 -14.23 2.05 -0.54
C VAL A 106 -13.77 1.59 -1.91
N ASN A 107 -14.47 2.04 -2.94
CA ASN A 107 -14.07 1.87 -4.32
C ASN A 107 -13.43 3.18 -4.81
N LEU A 108 -12.10 3.22 -4.88
CA LEU A 108 -11.34 4.35 -5.39
C LEU A 108 -11.10 4.19 -6.89
N THR A 109 -11.78 4.97 -7.70
CA THR A 109 -11.56 5.04 -9.14
C THR A 109 -10.57 6.16 -9.47
N LEU A 110 -9.47 5.81 -10.13
CA LEU A 110 -8.48 6.77 -10.61
C LEU A 110 -8.78 7.19 -12.04
N LYS A 111 -8.79 8.50 -12.30
CA LYS A 111 -8.86 9.10 -13.64
C LYS A 111 -7.78 10.15 -13.78
N GLY A 112 -7.07 10.14 -14.93
CA GLY A 112 -5.95 11.04 -15.13
C GLY A 112 -4.82 10.86 -14.12
N GLU A 113 -4.09 11.92 -13.82
CA GLU A 113 -2.91 11.90 -12.93
C GLU A 113 -3.27 12.42 -11.54
N ASN A 114 -3.16 11.57 -10.53
CA ASN A 114 -3.43 11.93 -9.14
C ASN A 114 -2.16 11.86 -8.29
N ALA A 115 -2.06 12.66 -7.25
CA ALA A 115 -0.89 12.68 -6.38
C ALA A 115 -1.22 12.90 -4.91
N ILE A 116 -0.46 12.23 -4.03
CA ILE A 116 -0.38 12.49 -2.59
C ILE A 116 1.07 12.82 -2.25
N ASP A 117 1.32 14.04 -1.76
CA ASP A 117 2.68 14.56 -1.53
C ASP A 117 2.88 14.93 -0.05
N GLY A 118 3.79 14.19 0.62
CA GLY A 118 4.16 14.41 2.02
C GLY A 118 5.36 15.36 2.22
N SER A 119 5.93 15.92 1.16
CA SER A 119 7.19 16.68 1.22
C SER A 119 7.19 17.78 2.27
N LYS A 120 6.12 18.57 2.36
CA LYS A 120 6.04 19.69 3.30
C LYS A 120 5.99 19.22 4.76
N ALA A 121 5.38 18.08 5.03
CA ALA A 121 5.34 17.51 6.38
C ALA A 121 6.71 16.95 6.79
N ILE A 122 7.44 16.32 5.88
CA ILE A 122 8.78 15.77 6.15
C ILE A 122 9.86 16.85 6.25
N GLU A 123 9.76 17.92 5.47
CA GLU A 123 10.73 19.03 5.45
C GLU A 123 10.61 19.95 6.66
N ASN A 124 9.52 19.92 7.38
CA ASN A 124 9.31 20.72 8.58
C ASN A 124 10.31 20.34 9.67
N GLU A 125 11.26 21.25 9.97
CA GLU A 125 12.39 20.98 10.88
C GLU A 125 11.97 20.68 12.32
N ASP A 126 10.82 21.18 12.76
CA ASP A 126 10.27 20.92 14.09
C ASP A 126 9.75 19.47 14.22
N LEU A 127 9.54 18.77 13.10
CA LEU A 127 9.00 17.42 13.02
C LEU A 127 10.08 16.34 12.77
N LYS A 128 11.37 16.67 12.77
CA LYS A 128 12.48 15.73 12.46
C LYS A 128 12.59 14.51 13.37
N LYS A 129 11.77 14.43 14.42
CA LYS A 129 11.74 13.27 15.33
C LYS A 129 10.35 12.67 15.33
N ASN A 130 10.23 11.42 14.88
CA ASN A 130 8.98 10.64 14.84
C ASN A 130 7.90 11.23 13.90
N VAL A 131 8.27 11.61 12.70
CA VAL A 131 7.30 11.98 11.66
C VAL A 131 6.61 10.72 11.16
N ASN A 132 5.30 10.70 11.18
CA ASN A 132 4.48 9.68 10.55
C ASN A 132 3.51 10.36 9.59
N VAL A 133 3.78 10.24 8.30
CA VAL A 133 2.99 10.80 7.20
C VAL A 133 2.70 9.67 6.23
N GLU A 134 1.44 9.39 6.01
CA GLU A 134 1.02 8.26 5.19
C GLU A 134 0.34 8.73 3.91
N GLY A 135 0.54 7.98 2.85
CA GLY A 135 -0.18 8.21 1.60
C GLY A 135 -1.63 7.81 1.76
N ILE A 136 -1.85 6.50 1.85
CA ILE A 136 -3.16 5.90 2.12
C ILE A 136 -3.04 5.05 3.39
N ARG A 137 -4.01 5.20 4.29
CA ARG A 137 -4.21 4.32 5.43
C ARG A 137 -5.53 3.58 5.28
N VAL A 138 -5.54 2.29 5.56
CA VAL A 138 -6.71 1.42 5.49
C VAL A 138 -6.82 0.64 6.80
N GLY A 139 -7.96 0.76 7.45
CA GLY A 139 -8.24 0.23 8.77
C GLY A 139 -7.89 1.21 9.88
N GLY A 140 -8.57 1.06 11.02
CA GLY A 140 -8.40 1.89 12.21
C GLY A 140 -7.10 1.63 12.94
N GLY A 141 -6.85 2.44 13.91
CA GLY A 141 -5.66 2.41 14.73
C GLY A 141 -4.79 3.62 14.49
N GLY A 142 -4.16 4.09 15.54
CA GLY A 142 -3.28 5.26 15.50
C GLY A 142 -2.10 5.06 14.58
N ALA A 143 -1.52 6.16 14.16
CA ALA A 143 -0.28 6.21 13.41
C ALA A 143 0.81 5.32 14.01
N GLY A 144 1.28 4.32 13.28
CA GLY A 144 2.46 3.60 13.76
C GLY A 144 2.82 2.33 13.03
N ASP A 145 2.21 1.25 13.37
CA ASP A 145 2.67 -0.09 12.94
C ASP A 145 1.58 -0.96 12.28
N GLY A 146 0.39 -0.43 12.09
CA GLY A 146 -0.72 -1.17 11.50
C GLY A 146 -1.47 -2.10 12.47
N SER A 147 -0.99 -2.27 13.71
CA SER A 147 -1.52 -3.25 14.67
C SER A 147 -2.73 -2.78 15.49
N GLY A 148 -3.59 -1.92 14.95
CA GLY A 148 -4.61 -1.24 15.74
C GLY A 148 -6.04 -1.37 15.25
N ALA A 149 -6.38 -2.41 14.47
CA ALA A 149 -7.76 -2.63 14.06
C ALA A 149 -8.66 -3.02 15.25
N SER A 150 -9.91 -2.59 15.22
CA SER A 150 -10.94 -3.09 16.11
C SER A 150 -11.17 -4.57 15.82
N GLU A 151 -11.20 -5.42 16.84
CA GLU A 151 -11.38 -6.86 16.69
C GLU A 151 -12.68 -7.17 15.89
N GLY A 152 -12.52 -7.77 14.72
CA GLY A 152 -13.64 -8.11 13.83
C GLY A 152 -14.05 -7.03 12.82
N ALA A 153 -13.37 -5.88 12.79
CA ALA A 153 -13.60 -4.88 11.74
C ALA A 153 -13.10 -5.42 10.39
N LYS A 154 -13.90 -5.23 9.34
CA LYS A 154 -13.52 -5.50 7.96
C LYS A 154 -13.47 -4.18 7.22
N THR A 155 -12.31 -3.86 6.67
CA THR A 155 -12.13 -2.65 5.88
C THR A 155 -11.57 -3.06 4.53
N HIS A 156 -12.22 -2.61 3.49
CA HIS A 156 -11.81 -2.93 2.14
C HIS A 156 -11.57 -1.66 1.33
N LEU A 157 -10.49 -1.65 0.55
CA LEU A 157 -10.19 -0.60 -0.42
C LEU A 157 -9.86 -1.22 -1.77
N THR A 158 -10.71 -1.00 -2.75
CA THR A 158 -10.41 -1.29 -4.15
C THR A 158 -9.89 -0.03 -4.83
N ILE A 159 -8.72 -0.11 -5.48
CA ILE A 159 -8.17 0.96 -6.32
C ILE A 159 -8.25 0.51 -7.77
N SER A 160 -9.10 1.14 -8.57
CA SER A 160 -9.31 0.78 -9.98
C SER A 160 -8.86 1.89 -10.91
N GLY A 161 -8.29 1.52 -12.07
CA GLY A 161 -8.11 2.42 -13.19
C GLY A 161 -9.45 2.65 -13.88
N GLY A 162 -9.91 3.90 -13.91
CA GLY A 162 -11.16 4.24 -14.60
C GLY A 162 -11.03 4.05 -16.10
N VAL A 163 -11.36 2.86 -16.59
CA VAL A 163 -11.48 2.61 -18.02
C VAL A 163 -12.75 3.32 -18.49
N GLU A 164 -12.60 4.38 -19.30
CA GLU A 164 -13.74 4.86 -20.09
C GLU A 164 -14.10 3.77 -21.09
N LYS A 165 -15.13 2.98 -20.79
CA LYS A 165 -15.79 2.17 -21.81
C LYS A 165 -16.42 3.14 -22.80
N THR A 166 -15.68 3.48 -23.83
CA THR A 166 -16.28 4.07 -25.02
C THR A 166 -17.21 3.02 -25.60
N GLU A 167 -18.51 3.16 -25.38
CA GLU A 167 -19.53 2.46 -26.16
C GLU A 167 -19.44 2.97 -27.61
N THR A 168 -18.45 2.51 -28.37
CA THR A 168 -18.45 2.62 -29.82
C THR A 168 -19.01 1.32 -30.35
N ALA A 169 -20.28 1.40 -30.75
CA ALA A 169 -20.87 0.45 -31.66
C ALA A 169 -20.02 0.37 -32.95
N GLU A 170 -19.68 -0.87 -33.32
CA GLU A 170 -19.21 -1.33 -34.62
C GLU A 170 -17.88 -0.75 -35.15
N ALA A 171 -16.81 -1.55 -35.06
CA ALA A 171 -16.07 -1.98 -36.28
C ALA A 171 -14.85 -2.82 -35.87
N ASP A 172 -14.73 -3.99 -36.49
CA ASP A 172 -13.55 -4.86 -36.54
C ASP A 172 -12.24 -4.08 -36.81
N THR A 173 -11.47 -3.82 -35.78
CA THR A 173 -10.02 -3.65 -35.85
C THR A 173 -9.44 -4.03 -34.49
N GLU A 174 -8.65 -5.09 -34.47
CA GLU A 174 -7.80 -5.45 -33.33
C GLU A 174 -6.77 -4.34 -33.09
N GLU A 175 -7.15 -3.28 -32.40
CA GLU A 175 -6.23 -2.39 -31.72
C GLU A 175 -6.18 -2.83 -30.26
N THR A 176 -5.08 -3.46 -29.89
CA THR A 176 -4.70 -3.66 -28.48
C THR A 176 -4.36 -2.29 -27.87
N GLU A 177 -5.38 -1.50 -27.60
CA GLU A 177 -5.23 -0.36 -26.71
C GLU A 177 -5.14 -0.91 -25.28
N SER A 178 -3.97 -0.84 -24.69
CA SER A 178 -3.87 -0.89 -23.22
C SER A 178 -4.82 0.18 -22.68
N PRO A 179 -5.77 -0.17 -21.82
CA PRO A 179 -6.60 0.85 -21.20
C PRO A 179 -5.69 1.83 -20.48
N ALA A 180 -5.72 3.08 -20.85
CA ALA A 180 -5.04 4.13 -20.12
C ALA A 180 -5.79 4.30 -18.78
N GLY A 181 -5.48 3.43 -17.82
CA GLY A 181 -5.96 3.53 -16.44
C GLY A 181 -5.48 4.83 -15.82
N GLY A 182 -6.23 5.37 -14.88
CA GLY A 182 -5.76 6.51 -14.10
C GLY A 182 -4.59 6.13 -13.20
N SER A 183 -3.76 7.10 -12.86
CA SER A 183 -2.58 6.90 -12.02
C SER A 183 -2.69 7.62 -10.68
N LEU A 184 -1.98 7.06 -9.67
CA LEU A 184 -1.79 7.68 -8.36
C LEU A 184 -0.33 7.61 -7.96
N THR A 185 0.31 8.75 -7.78
CA THR A 185 1.66 8.84 -7.22
C THR A 185 1.61 9.27 -5.76
N ILE A 186 2.18 8.46 -4.88
CA ILE A 186 2.36 8.75 -3.45
C ILE A 186 3.84 9.02 -3.21
N SER A 187 4.18 10.24 -2.84
CA SER A 187 5.57 10.64 -2.73
C SER A 187 5.94 11.26 -1.39
N LYS A 188 7.19 11.02 -0.97
CA LYS A 188 7.81 11.66 0.20
C LYS A 188 6.96 11.51 1.48
N THR A 189 6.51 10.29 1.72
CA THR A 189 5.79 9.89 2.92
C THR A 189 6.69 9.02 3.80
N THR A 190 6.26 8.65 4.99
CA THR A 190 6.92 7.67 5.84
C THR A 190 6.34 6.26 5.67
N GLY A 191 5.11 6.17 5.14
CA GLY A 191 4.42 4.99 4.68
C GLY A 191 3.54 5.35 3.48
N GLY A 192 3.76 4.71 2.34
CA GLY A 192 2.94 4.96 1.14
C GLY A 192 1.54 4.39 1.30
N LEU A 193 1.44 3.09 1.52
CA LEU A 193 0.23 2.35 1.82
C LEU A 193 0.39 1.64 3.17
N VAL A 194 -0.51 1.93 4.11
CA VAL A 194 -0.49 1.33 5.45
C VAL A 194 -1.83 0.66 5.70
N MET A 195 -1.80 -0.65 5.86
CA MET A 195 -2.96 -1.51 6.07
C MET A 195 -2.92 -2.07 7.49
N ALA A 196 -4.01 -1.94 8.22
CA ALA A 196 -4.17 -2.51 9.56
C ALA A 196 -4.66 -3.97 9.50
N ASP A 197 -4.63 -4.68 10.63
CA ASP A 197 -5.18 -6.03 10.74
C ASP A 197 -6.65 -6.06 10.28
N GLY A 198 -7.02 -7.05 9.45
CA GLY A 198 -8.38 -7.21 8.94
C GLY A 198 -8.80 -6.21 7.85
N SER A 199 -7.84 -5.49 7.28
CA SER A 199 -8.09 -4.64 6.12
C SER A 199 -7.43 -5.21 4.86
N ASP A 200 -8.19 -5.25 3.76
CA ASP A 200 -7.72 -5.75 2.48
C ASP A 200 -7.64 -4.61 1.46
N VAL A 201 -6.64 -4.68 0.58
CA VAL A 201 -6.48 -3.73 -0.52
C VAL A 201 -6.33 -4.48 -1.83
N GLU A 202 -7.15 -4.12 -2.79
CA GLU A 202 -7.05 -4.58 -4.17
C GLU A 202 -6.70 -3.41 -5.10
N ILE A 203 -5.71 -3.62 -5.98
CA ILE A 203 -5.34 -2.70 -7.07
C ILE A 203 -5.68 -3.42 -8.36
N THR A 204 -6.66 -2.90 -9.12
CA THR A 204 -7.26 -3.64 -10.23
C THR A 204 -7.59 -2.75 -11.44
N ASP A 205 -8.12 -3.36 -12.50
CA ASP A 205 -8.63 -2.69 -13.69
C ASP A 205 -7.65 -1.68 -14.32
N GLY A 206 -6.38 -2.06 -14.44
CA GLY A 206 -5.35 -1.25 -15.06
C GLY A 206 -4.96 0.00 -14.25
N ALA A 207 -5.23 0.04 -12.95
CA ALA A 207 -4.75 1.12 -12.09
C ALA A 207 -3.21 1.13 -12.03
N ASP A 208 -2.62 2.31 -12.11
CA ASP A 208 -1.18 2.52 -11.98
C ASP A 208 -0.88 3.27 -10.67
N VAL A 209 -0.35 2.56 -9.69
CA VAL A 209 -0.01 3.11 -8.37
C VAL A 209 1.50 3.15 -8.20
N THR A 210 2.05 4.34 -7.97
CA THR A 210 3.48 4.54 -7.69
C THR A 210 3.68 5.08 -6.28
N ILE A 211 4.58 4.43 -5.51
CA ILE A 211 5.03 4.89 -4.20
C ILE A 211 6.51 5.21 -4.30
N GLU A 212 6.86 6.49 -4.12
CA GLU A 212 8.23 6.93 -4.32
C GLU A 212 8.82 7.67 -3.10
N ASP A 213 10.13 7.54 -2.92
CA ASP A 213 10.92 8.30 -1.93
C ASP A 213 10.35 8.26 -0.50
N THR A 214 9.94 7.06 -0.06
CA THR A 214 9.45 6.84 1.30
C THR A 214 10.60 6.94 2.29
N LYS A 215 10.53 7.89 3.23
CA LYS A 215 11.61 8.21 4.16
C LYS A 215 11.38 7.64 5.55
N THR A 216 12.47 7.31 6.22
CA THR A 216 12.40 6.98 7.64
C THR A 216 12.22 8.25 8.46
N SER A 217 11.37 8.19 9.46
CA SER A 217 11.20 9.28 10.44
C SER A 217 12.27 9.30 11.53
N SER A 218 13.08 8.26 11.66
CA SER A 218 14.09 8.15 12.70
C SER A 218 15.29 7.30 12.26
N SER A 219 16.44 7.50 12.92
CA SER A 219 17.65 6.71 12.68
C SER A 219 17.52 5.21 13.05
N THR A 220 16.42 4.78 13.61
CA THR A 220 16.21 3.43 14.15
C THR A 220 15.14 2.63 13.43
N GLN A 221 14.28 3.27 12.62
CA GLN A 221 13.25 2.57 11.83
C GLN A 221 13.39 2.93 10.35
N ALA A 222 13.58 1.91 9.54
CA ALA A 222 13.57 2.05 8.10
C ALA A 222 12.16 2.41 7.62
N GLY A 223 12.03 3.36 6.68
CA GLY A 223 10.76 3.64 6.00
C GLY A 223 10.27 2.39 5.29
N ARG A 224 8.97 2.21 5.26
CA ARG A 224 8.31 1.12 4.55
C ARG A 224 7.39 1.74 3.53
N ALA A 225 7.56 1.39 2.25
CA ALA A 225 6.65 1.93 1.24
C ALA A 225 5.24 1.34 1.42
N VAL A 226 5.16 0.04 1.67
CA VAL A 226 3.93 -0.65 2.06
C VAL A 226 4.12 -1.35 3.41
N THR A 227 3.19 -1.15 4.33
CA THR A 227 3.04 -1.93 5.56
C THR A 227 1.71 -2.64 5.48
N GLN A 228 1.72 -3.96 5.47
CA GLN A 228 0.55 -4.77 5.15
C GLN A 228 0.26 -5.74 6.29
N HIS A 229 -0.90 -5.59 6.93
CA HIS A 229 -1.45 -6.49 7.93
C HIS A 229 -2.80 -7.12 7.51
N GLY A 230 -3.15 -7.06 6.26
CA GLY A 230 -4.27 -7.72 5.59
C GLY A 230 -3.85 -8.05 4.17
N ASP A 231 -4.71 -8.60 3.34
CA ASP A 231 -4.35 -9.05 1.99
C ASP A 231 -4.11 -7.89 1.02
N LEU A 232 -3.03 -8.01 0.24
CA LEU A 232 -2.74 -7.10 -0.88
C LEU A 232 -2.83 -7.85 -2.20
N THR A 233 -3.78 -7.49 -3.03
CA THR A 233 -3.98 -8.09 -4.35
C THR A 233 -3.75 -7.08 -5.47
N LEU A 234 -2.97 -7.47 -6.48
CA LEU A 234 -2.84 -6.78 -7.75
C LEU A 234 -3.46 -7.66 -8.82
N SER A 235 -4.47 -7.16 -9.52
CA SER A 235 -5.22 -7.91 -10.54
C SER A 235 -5.55 -7.04 -11.76
N GLY A 236 -6.13 -7.65 -12.80
CA GLY A 236 -6.71 -6.93 -13.93
C GLY A 236 -5.72 -6.06 -14.72
N GLY A 237 -4.47 -6.48 -14.85
CA GLY A 237 -3.44 -5.74 -15.60
C GLY A 237 -2.96 -4.45 -14.91
N SER A 238 -3.14 -4.33 -13.61
CA SER A 238 -2.72 -3.17 -12.82
C SER A 238 -1.22 -3.17 -12.53
N SER A 239 -0.69 -2.04 -12.05
CA SER A 239 0.69 -1.94 -11.62
C SER A 239 0.84 -1.30 -10.23
N LEU A 240 1.77 -1.86 -9.43
CA LEU A 240 2.28 -1.21 -8.23
C LEU A 240 3.80 -1.04 -8.38
N THR A 241 4.23 0.21 -8.49
CA THR A 241 5.65 0.58 -8.56
C THR A 241 6.12 1.17 -7.24
N ILE A 242 7.18 0.60 -6.66
CA ILE A 242 7.84 1.14 -5.47
C ILE A 242 9.25 1.58 -5.86
N ASP A 243 9.47 2.91 -5.87
CA ASP A 243 10.80 3.49 -6.03
C ASP A 243 11.30 4.04 -4.69
N GLY A 244 12.18 3.30 -4.06
CA GLY A 244 12.70 3.65 -2.74
C GLY A 244 13.56 4.90 -2.70
N GLY A 245 13.97 5.43 -3.85
CA GLY A 245 14.88 6.55 -3.93
C GLY A 245 16.23 6.27 -3.27
N LYS A 246 17.25 7.02 -3.58
CA LYS A 246 18.53 6.91 -2.88
C LYS A 246 19.36 8.19 -2.98
N ASP A 247 20.01 8.55 -1.87
CA ASP A 247 21.06 9.55 -1.83
C ASP A 247 22.42 8.85 -1.67
N ASN A 248 23.37 9.16 -2.57
CA ASN A 248 24.74 8.64 -2.48
C ASN A 248 24.85 7.12 -2.29
N LYS A 249 23.96 6.32 -2.88
CA LYS A 249 23.86 4.86 -2.78
C LYS A 249 23.28 4.35 -1.44
N VAL A 250 22.70 5.20 -0.62
CA VAL A 250 21.95 4.79 0.57
C VAL A 250 20.45 4.86 0.23
N PRO A 251 19.72 3.73 0.30
CA PRO A 251 18.29 3.74 0.07
C PRO A 251 17.58 4.63 1.10
N HIS A 252 16.60 5.43 0.66
CA HIS A 252 15.72 6.17 1.57
C HIS A 252 14.69 5.22 2.17
N THR A 253 14.17 4.30 1.37
CA THR A 253 13.25 3.26 1.80
C THR A 253 14.02 2.06 2.35
N GLY A 254 13.71 1.66 3.56
CA GLY A 254 14.32 0.48 4.17
C GLY A 254 13.72 -0.81 3.63
N ILE A 255 12.40 -0.86 3.53
CA ILE A 255 11.64 -2.04 3.06
C ILE A 255 10.61 -1.57 2.04
N GLY A 256 10.57 -2.22 0.87
CA GLY A 256 9.54 -1.99 -0.12
C GLY A 256 8.17 -2.40 0.42
N ILE A 257 7.95 -3.70 0.63
CA ILE A 257 6.73 -4.24 1.25
C ILE A 257 7.10 -5.01 2.52
N ALA A 258 6.58 -4.58 3.67
CA ALA A 258 6.62 -5.34 4.92
C ALA A 258 5.28 -6.04 5.09
N SER A 259 5.28 -7.38 5.02
CA SER A 259 4.08 -8.19 4.95
C SER A 259 3.90 -9.07 6.18
N TRP A 260 2.68 -9.08 6.72
CA TRP A 260 2.19 -10.00 7.75
C TRP A 260 1.06 -10.89 7.23
N ASP A 261 0.56 -10.63 6.01
CA ASP A 261 -0.50 -11.38 5.35
C ASP A 261 -0.20 -11.59 3.86
N ASP A 262 -1.13 -12.11 3.06
CA ASP A 262 -0.89 -12.54 1.69
C ASP A 262 -0.65 -11.38 0.72
N ILE A 263 0.31 -11.57 -0.20
CA ILE A 263 0.52 -10.75 -1.38
C ILE A 263 0.20 -11.59 -2.61
N THR A 264 -0.76 -11.14 -3.41
CA THR A 264 -1.13 -11.78 -4.67
C THR A 264 -0.93 -10.82 -5.84
N VAL A 265 -0.27 -11.28 -6.90
CA VAL A 265 -0.10 -10.56 -8.16
C VAL A 265 -0.56 -11.47 -9.27
N GLU A 266 -1.66 -11.13 -9.94
CA GLU A 266 -2.35 -12.00 -10.89
C GLU A 266 -2.92 -11.22 -12.09
N ASP A 267 -3.42 -11.96 -13.07
CA ASP A 267 -4.14 -11.40 -14.23
C ASP A 267 -3.37 -10.35 -15.03
N GLY A 268 -2.11 -10.63 -15.37
CA GLY A 268 -1.27 -9.76 -16.19
C GLY A 268 -0.74 -8.54 -15.46
N SER A 269 -0.85 -8.49 -14.14
CA SER A 269 -0.43 -7.35 -13.33
C SER A 269 1.09 -7.31 -13.12
N THR A 270 1.60 -6.18 -12.66
CA THR A 270 3.03 -5.98 -12.46
C THR A 270 3.31 -5.39 -11.07
N LEU A 271 4.24 -6.04 -10.35
CA LEU A 271 4.83 -5.50 -9.13
C LEU A 271 6.29 -5.15 -9.38
N ASP A 272 6.62 -3.86 -9.37
CA ASP A 272 7.97 -3.33 -9.54
C ASP A 272 8.50 -2.73 -8.24
N ILE A 273 9.65 -3.22 -7.74
CA ILE A 273 10.28 -2.69 -6.53
C ILE A 273 11.74 -2.36 -6.82
N SER A 274 12.13 -1.12 -6.54
CA SER A 274 13.51 -0.68 -6.70
C SER A 274 13.97 0.25 -5.59
N GLY A 275 15.29 0.37 -5.41
CA GLY A 275 15.90 1.38 -4.53
C GLY A 275 15.66 1.18 -3.03
N ALA A 276 15.12 0.03 -2.58
CA ALA A 276 14.95 -0.29 -1.17
C ALA A 276 16.13 -1.09 -0.60
N ALA A 277 16.29 -1.15 0.70
CA ALA A 277 17.28 -2.05 1.30
C ALA A 277 16.82 -3.52 1.22
N THR A 278 15.55 -3.79 1.47
CA THR A 278 14.87 -5.07 1.27
C THR A 278 13.62 -4.83 0.41
N GLY A 279 13.45 -5.61 -0.66
CA GLY A 279 12.28 -5.49 -1.54
C GLY A 279 11.00 -5.92 -0.83
N ILE A 280 10.85 -7.22 -0.58
CA ILE A 280 9.71 -7.80 0.15
C ILE A 280 10.23 -8.47 1.42
N TYR A 281 9.61 -8.16 2.54
CA TYR A 281 9.94 -8.71 3.85
C TYR A 281 8.71 -9.37 4.47
N GLY A 282 8.70 -10.70 4.55
CA GLY A 282 7.65 -11.47 5.22
C GLY A 282 8.01 -11.72 6.68
N HIS A 283 7.11 -11.34 7.58
CA HIS A 283 7.37 -11.37 9.02
C HIS A 283 7.16 -12.78 9.60
N GLN A 284 8.00 -13.19 10.56
CA GLN A 284 7.81 -14.45 11.29
C GLN A 284 6.51 -14.41 12.11
N GLY A 285 5.88 -15.57 12.24
CA GLY A 285 4.63 -15.69 13.01
C GLY A 285 3.39 -15.30 12.22
N SER A 286 3.56 -14.85 11.00
CA SER A 286 2.49 -14.57 10.05
C SER A 286 2.30 -15.74 9.06
N ASP A 287 1.20 -15.74 8.34
CA ASP A 287 0.96 -16.66 7.21
C ASP A 287 1.20 -15.93 5.85
N ALA A 288 2.08 -14.91 5.84
CA ALA A 288 2.36 -14.04 4.69
C ALA A 288 2.88 -14.84 3.49
N ASN A 289 2.01 -15.20 2.57
CA ASN A 289 2.40 -15.84 1.31
C ASN A 289 2.67 -14.79 0.22
N LEU A 290 3.55 -15.11 -0.71
CA LEU A 290 3.72 -14.38 -1.95
C LEU A 290 3.31 -15.28 -3.11
N THR A 291 2.27 -14.88 -3.83
CA THR A 291 1.83 -15.55 -5.05
C THR A 291 1.94 -14.60 -6.23
N VAL A 292 2.61 -15.05 -7.29
CA VAL A 292 2.64 -14.35 -8.58
C VAL A 292 2.19 -15.34 -9.64
N GLU A 293 1.03 -15.10 -10.23
CA GLU A 293 0.41 -15.98 -11.23
C GLU A 293 0.08 -15.21 -12.50
N ASP A 294 0.43 -15.76 -13.67
CA ASP A 294 0.22 -15.13 -14.99
C ASP A 294 0.65 -13.63 -15.04
N SER A 295 1.70 -13.24 -14.28
CA SER A 295 2.03 -11.85 -13.98
C SER A 295 3.53 -11.59 -13.89
N THR A 296 3.91 -10.34 -13.62
CA THR A 296 5.32 -9.94 -13.58
C THR A 296 5.74 -9.43 -12.20
N LEU A 297 6.88 -9.92 -11.70
CA LEU A 297 7.58 -9.40 -10.53
C LEU A 297 8.97 -8.92 -10.92
N ASN A 298 9.25 -7.65 -10.74
CA ASN A 298 10.59 -7.09 -10.91
C ASN A 298 11.09 -6.50 -9.58
N ILE A 299 12.25 -6.94 -9.13
CA ILE A 299 12.91 -6.37 -7.94
C ILE A 299 14.35 -6.05 -8.31
N SER A 300 14.75 -4.79 -8.21
CA SER A 300 16.07 -4.34 -8.60
C SER A 300 16.66 -3.32 -7.64
N ASP A 301 18.00 -3.17 -7.68
CA ASP A 301 18.72 -2.16 -6.90
C ASP A 301 18.44 -2.24 -5.38
N VAL A 302 18.36 -3.48 -4.87
CA VAL A 302 18.10 -3.81 -3.46
C VAL A 302 19.27 -4.61 -2.88
N LYS A 303 19.42 -4.65 -1.56
CA LYS A 303 20.39 -5.57 -0.94
C LYS A 303 19.84 -6.98 -0.87
N LYS A 304 18.59 -7.13 -0.48
CA LYS A 304 17.85 -8.39 -0.44
C LYS A 304 16.55 -8.20 -1.21
N ALA A 305 16.23 -9.11 -2.13
CA ALA A 305 15.01 -8.93 -2.90
C ALA A 305 13.80 -9.44 -2.12
N ILE A 306 13.80 -10.72 -1.73
CA ILE A 306 12.73 -11.32 -0.92
C ILE A 306 13.37 -11.93 0.32
N GLU A 307 12.93 -11.51 1.49
CA GLU A 307 13.40 -12.00 2.78
C GLU A 307 12.21 -12.44 3.63
N TYR A 308 12.01 -13.74 3.73
CA TYR A 308 11.01 -14.32 4.59
C TYR A 308 11.65 -14.81 5.89
N GLU A 309 11.18 -14.32 7.02
CA GLU A 309 11.73 -14.70 8.31
C GLU A 309 11.42 -16.17 8.64
N GLY A 310 12.41 -16.84 9.21
CA GLY A 310 12.26 -18.19 9.71
C GLY A 310 11.46 -18.29 10.99
N ALA A 311 11.10 -19.53 11.34
CA ALA A 311 10.49 -19.82 12.62
C ALA A 311 11.37 -19.34 13.78
N GLY A 312 10.78 -18.69 14.75
CA GLY A 312 11.43 -18.17 15.94
C GLY A 312 10.67 -18.56 17.21
N VAL A 313 10.89 -17.80 18.25
CA VAL A 313 10.11 -17.87 19.49
C VAL A 313 9.70 -16.47 19.90
N ASP A 314 8.51 -16.33 20.45
CA ASP A 314 8.08 -15.07 21.06
C ASP A 314 8.81 -14.78 22.38
N LYS A 315 8.54 -13.65 22.98
CA LYS A 315 9.16 -13.23 24.26
C LYS A 315 8.83 -14.17 25.43
N GLU A 316 7.79 -14.99 25.33
CA GLU A 316 7.39 -16.04 26.27
C GLU A 316 8.05 -17.39 25.95
N GLY A 317 8.83 -17.50 24.85
CA GLY A 317 9.50 -18.73 24.41
C GLY A 317 8.59 -19.69 23.64
N LYS A 318 7.39 -19.24 23.21
CA LYS A 318 6.48 -20.04 22.37
C LYS A 318 6.99 -20.00 20.93
N ALA A 319 6.97 -21.15 20.26
CA ALA A 319 7.38 -21.25 18.87
C ALA A 319 6.45 -20.41 17.97
N LEU A 320 7.07 -19.57 17.14
CA LEU A 320 6.42 -18.86 16.02
C LEU A 320 6.59 -19.69 14.76
N LYS A 321 5.63 -19.56 13.84
CA LYS A 321 5.77 -20.10 12.47
C LYS A 321 6.82 -19.29 11.69
N SER A 322 7.36 -19.84 10.62
CA SER A 322 8.02 -19.05 9.57
C SER A 322 6.99 -18.19 8.85
N ALA A 323 7.43 -17.16 8.14
CA ALA A 323 6.63 -16.53 7.11
C ALA A 323 6.16 -17.58 6.09
N GLY A 324 5.11 -17.28 5.33
CA GLY A 324 4.42 -18.18 4.41
C GLY A 324 5.27 -18.69 3.24
N ASP A 325 4.62 -19.21 2.24
CA ASP A 325 5.22 -19.78 1.04
C ASP A 325 5.41 -18.72 -0.07
N ILE A 326 6.34 -19.00 -0.99
CA ILE A 326 6.58 -18.19 -2.18
C ILE A 326 6.23 -19.01 -3.41
N THR A 327 5.23 -18.59 -4.18
CA THR A 327 4.74 -19.29 -5.37
C THR A 327 4.85 -18.38 -6.59
N PHE A 328 5.49 -18.90 -7.63
CA PHE A 328 5.52 -18.31 -8.96
C PHE A 328 4.94 -19.31 -9.94
N GLU A 329 3.84 -18.96 -10.62
CA GLU A 329 3.15 -19.82 -11.57
C GLU A 329 2.88 -19.05 -12.86
N LYS A 330 3.40 -19.57 -13.99
CA LYS A 330 3.35 -18.88 -15.30
C LYS A 330 3.82 -17.43 -15.26
N ALA A 331 4.69 -17.13 -14.32
CA ALA A 331 5.12 -15.79 -13.99
C ALA A 331 6.41 -15.39 -14.72
N LYS A 332 6.63 -14.07 -14.82
CA LYS A 332 7.93 -13.52 -15.19
C LYS A 332 8.56 -12.87 -13.97
N VAL A 333 9.68 -13.43 -13.51
CA VAL A 333 10.36 -12.98 -12.29
C VAL A 333 11.77 -12.49 -12.62
N ASN A 334 12.02 -11.20 -12.41
CA ASN A 334 13.34 -10.59 -12.60
C ASN A 334 13.84 -10.02 -11.27
N ILE A 335 14.91 -10.58 -10.75
CA ILE A 335 15.53 -10.15 -9.50
C ILE A 335 16.97 -9.75 -9.75
N ASP A 336 17.34 -8.53 -9.34
CA ASP A 336 18.72 -8.04 -9.29
C ASP A 336 19.02 -7.47 -7.89
N ALA A 337 19.73 -8.27 -7.07
CA ALA A 337 19.99 -7.95 -5.67
C ALA A 337 21.49 -7.94 -5.35
N GLY A 338 21.90 -7.08 -4.44
CA GLY A 338 23.31 -7.00 -4.03
C GLY A 338 23.81 -8.25 -3.30
N ASN A 339 23.00 -8.80 -2.41
CA ASN A 339 23.43 -9.90 -1.53
C ASN A 339 22.58 -11.16 -1.64
N ILE A 340 21.25 -11.04 -1.58
CA ILE A 340 20.33 -12.18 -1.51
C ILE A 340 19.18 -11.95 -2.48
N GLY A 341 18.95 -12.93 -3.36
CA GLY A 341 17.77 -12.94 -4.23
C GLY A 341 16.54 -13.32 -3.45
N ILE A 342 16.38 -14.57 -3.07
CA ILE A 342 15.26 -15.07 -2.29
C ILE A 342 15.78 -15.77 -1.04
N MET A 343 15.25 -15.42 0.13
CA MET A 343 15.57 -16.05 1.40
C MET A 343 14.32 -16.56 2.08
N THR A 344 14.28 -17.86 2.35
CA THR A 344 13.37 -18.43 3.35
C THR A 344 14.15 -18.67 4.63
N GLY A 345 13.59 -18.27 5.76
CA GLY A 345 14.32 -18.24 7.02
C GLY A 345 14.73 -19.60 7.58
N ASN A 346 15.71 -19.57 8.48
CA ASN A 346 16.20 -20.74 9.19
C ASN A 346 15.10 -21.38 10.07
N ASN A 347 15.05 -22.71 10.11
CA ASN A 347 14.11 -23.52 10.90
C ASN A 347 12.62 -23.39 10.46
N GLY A 348 12.35 -22.79 9.30
CA GLY A 348 11.00 -22.63 8.78
C GLY A 348 10.49 -23.83 7.97
N THR A 349 9.21 -23.76 7.63
CA THR A 349 8.55 -24.70 6.71
C THR A 349 8.18 -24.06 5.40
N SER A 350 8.61 -22.82 5.17
CA SER A 350 8.32 -22.08 3.94
C SER A 350 8.90 -22.78 2.72
N SER A 351 8.12 -22.87 1.66
CA SER A 351 8.54 -23.40 0.38
C SER A 351 8.69 -22.33 -0.69
N ILE A 352 9.45 -22.65 -1.73
CA ILE A 352 9.54 -21.86 -2.96
C ILE A 352 9.09 -22.77 -4.08
N LYS A 353 8.03 -22.38 -4.79
CA LYS A 353 7.52 -23.08 -5.97
C LYS A 353 7.73 -22.20 -7.20
N LEU A 354 8.33 -22.74 -8.26
CA LEU A 354 8.37 -22.16 -9.59
C LEU A 354 7.72 -23.18 -10.54
N ASP A 355 6.62 -22.80 -11.18
CA ASP A 355 5.89 -23.64 -12.10
C ASP A 355 5.61 -22.87 -13.39
N ASP A 356 6.09 -23.39 -14.52
CA ASP A 356 5.99 -22.75 -15.85
C ASP A 356 6.41 -21.26 -15.84
N THR A 357 7.47 -20.95 -15.07
CA THR A 357 7.89 -19.59 -14.72
C THR A 357 9.22 -19.23 -15.38
N GLU A 358 9.30 -18.06 -16.03
CA GLU A 358 10.56 -17.46 -16.47
C GLU A 358 11.19 -16.67 -15.30
N ALA A 359 12.17 -17.28 -14.62
CA ALA A 359 12.84 -16.65 -13.49
C ALA A 359 14.30 -16.31 -13.79
N LYS A 360 14.66 -15.03 -13.61
CA LYS A 360 16.05 -14.56 -13.67
C LYS A 360 16.43 -13.93 -12.34
N ILE A 361 17.34 -14.57 -11.60
CA ILE A 361 17.83 -14.06 -10.32
C ILE A 361 19.34 -13.77 -10.45
N THR A 362 19.67 -12.49 -10.38
CA THR A 362 21.04 -11.99 -10.40
C THR A 362 21.41 -11.49 -9.01
N VAL A 363 22.61 -11.83 -8.52
CA VAL A 363 23.11 -11.31 -7.25
C VAL A 363 24.54 -10.79 -7.40
N GLY A 364 24.91 -9.85 -6.54
CA GLY A 364 26.26 -9.31 -6.52
C GLY A 364 27.32 -10.36 -6.15
N ALA A 365 28.60 -10.03 -6.35
CA ALA A 365 29.70 -10.92 -6.06
C ALA A 365 29.71 -11.38 -4.59
N GLY A 366 29.70 -12.70 -4.37
CA GLY A 366 29.59 -13.31 -3.05
C GLY A 366 28.17 -13.40 -2.49
N GLY A 367 27.17 -12.98 -3.26
CA GLY A 367 25.76 -13.11 -2.89
C GLY A 367 25.20 -14.52 -3.13
N THR A 368 23.99 -14.75 -2.65
CA THR A 368 23.26 -16.01 -2.77
C THR A 368 21.93 -15.78 -3.49
N ALA A 369 21.73 -16.47 -4.62
CA ALA A 369 20.51 -16.33 -5.40
C ALA A 369 19.28 -16.84 -4.64
N ILE A 370 19.37 -18.04 -4.07
CA ILE A 370 18.32 -18.64 -3.24
C ILE A 370 18.97 -19.18 -1.98
N TYR A 371 18.50 -18.72 -0.85
CA TYR A 371 18.97 -19.12 0.48
C TYR A 371 17.87 -19.85 1.23
N GLY A 372 18.07 -21.10 1.51
CA GLY A 372 17.17 -21.95 2.28
C GLY A 372 17.65 -22.16 3.74
N PRO A 373 16.89 -22.90 4.55
CA PRO A 373 17.22 -23.12 5.94
C PRO A 373 18.54 -23.86 6.15
N GLU A 374 19.44 -23.34 7.00
CA GLU A 374 20.77 -23.93 7.27
C GLU A 374 20.74 -25.18 8.16
N LYS A 375 19.76 -25.34 9.05
CA LYS A 375 19.69 -26.49 9.96
C LYS A 375 18.26 -26.88 10.28
N GLY A 376 17.86 -28.09 9.87
CA GLY A 376 16.64 -28.75 10.36
C GLY A 376 15.32 -28.17 9.87
N GLY A 377 15.35 -27.12 9.09
CA GLY A 377 14.17 -26.59 8.40
C GLY A 377 13.76 -27.56 7.27
N LYS A 378 12.47 -27.70 7.08
CA LYS A 378 11.89 -28.43 5.93
C LYS A 378 11.36 -27.38 4.94
N GLY A 379 12.28 -26.73 4.23
CA GLY A 379 11.88 -25.91 3.10
C GLY A 379 12.06 -26.72 1.82
N ASP A 380 11.08 -26.69 0.95
CA ASP A 380 11.14 -27.34 -0.36
C ASP A 380 11.38 -26.29 -1.45
N LEU A 381 12.35 -26.54 -2.31
CA LEU A 381 12.49 -25.82 -3.58
C LEU A 381 11.95 -26.74 -4.68
N ASN A 382 10.84 -26.35 -5.27
CA ASN A 382 10.20 -27.10 -6.34
C ASN A 382 10.26 -26.28 -7.64
N ILE A 383 10.97 -26.79 -8.64
CA ILE A 383 11.07 -26.17 -9.98
C ILE A 383 10.44 -27.14 -10.97
N ALA A 384 9.31 -26.76 -11.55
CA ALA A 384 8.62 -27.51 -12.58
C ALA A 384 8.52 -26.66 -13.86
N HIS A 385 9.00 -27.20 -14.99
CA HIS A 385 8.91 -26.59 -16.32
C HIS A 385 9.39 -25.12 -16.38
N SER A 386 10.62 -24.88 -16.00
CA SER A 386 11.27 -23.56 -16.18
C SER A 386 11.99 -23.44 -17.51
#